data_4362993bf6c16eefd880fdcf6a2d10c7
#
_entry.id   4362993bf6c16eefd880fdcf6a2d10c7
#
_cell.length_a   1.000
_cell.length_b   1.000
_cell.length_c   1.000
_cell.angle_alpha   90.00
_cell.angle_beta   90.00
_cell.angle_gamma   90.00
#
_symmetry.space_group_name_H-M   'P 1'
#
loop_
_entity.id
_entity.type
_entity.pdbx_description
1 polymer ?
#
loop_
_entity_poly.entity_id
_entity_poly.type
_entity_poly.pdbx_seq_one_letter_code
_entity_poly.pdbx_strand_id
1 'polypeptide(L)'
;MNCVDASVSAKWIFPEEYSGQAEALAKDARAAGERLVAPPLLPSEVSNIIRKHMRQEALSLEDARERFREFQDYPVFLTEVQGLYDMALVIADRYNLPAAYDGIYVALAQLRGEELWTDDRRLLNRLGGRLAFVKWIGNYPAV
;
A
#
# COMPACT_ATOMS: atom_id res chain seq x y z
N MET A 1 -1.38 2.97 14.34
CA MET A 1 -0.55 2.94 13.10
C MET A 1 -1.47 2.80 11.90
N ASN A 2 -0.99 3.18 10.72
CA ASN A 2 -1.76 3.03 9.48
C ASN A 2 -1.18 1.95 8.60
N CYS A 3 -2.03 1.27 7.83
CA CYS A 3 -1.60 0.33 6.82
C CYS A 3 -1.48 1.03 5.47
N VAL A 4 -0.56 0.56 4.65
CA VAL A 4 -0.36 1.05 3.28
C VAL A 4 -0.26 -0.12 2.32
N ASP A 5 -0.58 0.14 1.06
CA ASP A 5 -0.40 -0.82 -0.02
C ASP A 5 0.68 -0.36 -1.01
N ALA A 6 0.87 -1.14 -2.07
CA ALA A 6 1.90 -0.85 -3.06
C ALA A 6 1.57 0.40 -3.88
N SER A 7 0.29 0.74 -4.06
CA SER A 7 -0.10 1.94 -4.80
C SER A 7 0.36 3.23 -4.09
N VAL A 8 0.35 3.23 -2.77
CA VAL A 8 0.87 4.35 -1.96
C VAL A 8 2.39 4.30 -1.91
N SER A 9 2.98 3.13 -1.67
CA SER A 9 4.44 2.98 -1.55
C SER A 9 5.17 3.35 -2.84
N ALA A 10 4.59 3.08 -4.01
CA ALA A 10 5.17 3.46 -5.29
C ALA A 10 5.32 4.98 -5.44
N LYS A 11 4.44 5.74 -4.80
CA LYS A 11 4.48 7.21 -4.84
C LYS A 11 5.68 7.79 -4.09
N TRP A 12 6.29 7.02 -3.22
CA TRP A 12 7.51 7.44 -2.51
C TRP A 12 8.75 7.40 -3.39
N ILE A 13 8.74 6.51 -4.41
CA ILE A 13 9.94 6.26 -5.22
C ILE A 13 9.78 6.67 -6.69
N PHE A 14 8.55 6.95 -7.13
CA PHE A 14 8.26 7.50 -8.44
C PHE A 14 7.35 8.71 -8.29
N PRO A 15 7.72 9.87 -8.89
CA PRO A 15 6.84 11.04 -8.88
C PRO A 15 5.55 10.73 -9.65
N GLU A 16 4.43 10.87 -8.97
CA GLU A 16 3.12 10.69 -9.59
C GLU A 16 2.05 11.48 -8.82
N GLU A 17 0.81 11.40 -9.27
CA GLU A 17 -0.30 12.08 -8.60
C GLU A 17 -0.40 11.60 -7.14
N TYR A 18 -0.60 12.52 -6.22
CA TYR A 18 -0.71 12.29 -4.77
C TYR A 18 0.59 11.81 -4.10
N SER A 19 1.75 11.98 -4.74
CA SER A 19 3.03 11.70 -4.08
C SER A 19 3.24 12.57 -2.84
N GLY A 20 2.76 13.82 -2.87
CA GLY A 20 2.81 14.70 -1.70
C GLY A 20 2.05 14.14 -0.50
N GLN A 21 0.87 13.59 -0.73
CA GLN A 21 0.05 12.95 0.30
C GLN A 21 0.71 11.69 0.85
N ALA A 22 1.27 10.86 -0.03
CA ALA A 22 1.99 9.65 0.37
C ALA A 22 3.22 9.99 1.22
N GLU A 23 3.96 11.03 0.85
CA GLU A 23 5.10 11.54 1.63
C GLU A 23 4.66 12.07 2.99
N ALA A 24 3.57 12.83 3.03
CA ALA A 24 3.03 13.36 4.28
C ALA A 24 2.64 12.23 5.24
N LEU A 25 2.03 11.17 4.74
CA LEU A 25 1.67 10.00 5.55
C LEU A 25 2.92 9.36 6.20
N ALA A 26 3.99 9.15 5.42
CA ALA A 26 5.24 8.59 5.94
C ALA A 26 5.92 9.54 6.95
N LYS A 27 5.92 10.82 6.65
CA LYS A 27 6.50 11.85 7.51
C LYS A 27 5.77 11.92 8.86
N ASP A 28 4.46 11.86 8.84
CA ASP A 28 3.66 11.90 10.07
C ASP A 28 3.91 10.66 10.93
N ALA A 29 4.04 9.48 10.32
CA ALA A 29 4.39 8.27 11.05
C ALA A 29 5.75 8.42 11.74
N ARG A 30 6.76 8.90 11.03
CA ARG A 30 8.09 9.15 11.61
C ARG A 30 8.03 10.16 12.77
N ALA A 31 7.30 11.24 12.59
CA ALA A 31 7.16 12.28 13.60
C ALA A 31 6.49 11.75 14.87
N ALA A 32 5.57 10.81 14.73
CA ALA A 32 4.89 10.17 15.87
C ALA A 32 5.71 9.04 16.48
N GLY A 33 6.89 8.71 15.94
CA GLY A 33 7.68 7.56 16.39
C GLY A 33 7.02 6.23 16.03
N GLU A 34 6.16 6.20 15.01
CA GLU A 34 5.43 5.03 14.57
C GLU A 34 5.96 4.53 13.23
N ARG A 35 5.51 3.36 12.85
CA ARG A 35 5.76 2.80 11.51
C ARG A 35 4.43 2.59 10.81
N LEU A 36 4.47 2.62 9.49
CA LEU A 36 3.37 2.16 8.66
C LEU A 36 3.40 0.63 8.63
N VAL A 37 2.27 -0.01 8.38
CA VAL A 37 2.13 -1.46 8.46
C VAL A 37 1.70 -2.00 7.10
N ALA A 38 2.26 -3.12 6.71
CA ALA A 38 1.88 -3.81 5.48
C ALA A 38 2.12 -5.31 5.60
N PRO A 39 1.44 -6.13 4.79
CA PRO A 39 1.70 -7.56 4.74
C PRO A 39 3.02 -7.85 4.03
N PRO A 40 3.59 -9.06 4.20
CA PRO A 40 4.83 -9.48 3.53
C PRO A 40 4.77 -9.43 2.00
N LEU A 41 3.57 -9.36 1.42
CA LEU A 41 3.35 -9.21 -0.02
C LEU A 41 3.91 -7.88 -0.57
N LEU A 42 3.99 -6.85 0.25
CA LEU A 42 4.31 -5.49 -0.20
C LEU A 42 5.61 -5.38 -1.00
N PRO A 43 6.76 -5.90 -0.53
CA PRO A 43 8.02 -5.77 -1.31
C PRO A 43 7.93 -6.41 -2.69
N SER A 44 7.22 -7.54 -2.82
CA SER A 44 7.02 -8.21 -4.11
C SER A 44 6.22 -7.34 -5.06
N GLU A 45 5.17 -6.70 -4.58
CA GLU A 45 4.36 -5.81 -5.40
C GLU A 45 5.12 -4.55 -5.81
N VAL A 46 5.89 -3.97 -4.89
CA VAL A 46 6.74 -2.82 -5.20
C VAL A 46 7.77 -3.19 -6.26
N SER A 47 8.43 -4.35 -6.12
CA SER A 47 9.38 -4.85 -7.13
C SER A 47 8.72 -4.99 -8.50
N ASN A 48 7.49 -5.46 -8.54
CA ASN A 48 6.76 -5.61 -9.81
C ASN A 48 6.43 -4.25 -10.43
N ILE A 49 6.07 -3.26 -9.63
CA ILE A 49 5.85 -1.89 -10.11
C ILE A 49 7.14 -1.32 -10.71
N ILE A 50 8.27 -1.50 -10.03
CA ILE A 50 9.58 -1.08 -10.54
C ILE A 50 9.88 -1.78 -11.87
N ARG A 51 9.59 -3.08 -11.97
CA ARG A 51 9.82 -3.84 -13.21
C ARG A 51 9.00 -3.29 -14.36
N LYS A 52 7.76 -2.85 -14.13
CA LYS A 52 6.95 -2.19 -15.15
C LYS A 52 7.59 -0.90 -15.64
N HIS A 53 8.12 -0.08 -14.73
CA HIS A 53 8.85 1.14 -15.10
C HIS A 53 10.10 0.85 -15.92
N MET A 54 10.82 -0.21 -15.58
CA MET A 54 11.99 -0.64 -16.40
C MET A 54 11.58 -0.93 -17.84
N ARG A 55 10.43 -1.59 -18.03
CA ARG A 55 9.96 -1.97 -19.37
C ARG A 55 9.34 -0.82 -20.15
N GLN A 56 8.62 0.06 -19.48
CA GLN A 56 7.84 1.13 -20.11
C GLN A 56 8.66 2.41 -20.30
N GLU A 57 9.58 2.70 -19.39
CA GLU A 57 10.30 3.96 -19.31
C GLU A 57 11.82 3.79 -19.47
N ALA A 58 12.26 2.61 -19.89
CA ALA A 58 13.68 2.28 -20.09
C ALA A 58 14.55 2.55 -18.84
N LEU A 59 13.99 2.35 -17.64
CA LEU A 59 14.74 2.47 -16.40
C LEU A 59 15.81 1.37 -16.36
N SER A 60 17.06 1.74 -16.05
CA SER A 60 18.15 0.77 -15.94
C SER A 60 17.98 -0.13 -14.72
N LEU A 61 18.66 -1.29 -14.74
CA LEU A 61 18.68 -2.16 -13.57
C LEU A 61 19.28 -1.45 -12.35
N GLU A 62 20.32 -0.66 -12.56
CA GLU A 62 20.96 0.08 -11.48
C GLU A 62 19.99 1.06 -10.83
N ASP A 63 19.27 1.85 -11.64
CA ASP A 63 18.28 2.80 -11.16
C ASP A 63 17.10 2.08 -10.49
N ALA A 64 16.67 0.94 -11.03
CA ALA A 64 15.62 0.13 -10.45
C ALA A 64 16.00 -0.36 -9.05
N ARG A 65 17.22 -0.84 -8.88
CA ARG A 65 17.75 -1.28 -7.57
C ARG A 65 17.84 -0.11 -6.60
N GLU A 66 18.19 1.07 -7.08
CA GLU A 66 18.20 2.30 -6.28
C GLU A 66 16.80 2.66 -5.77
N ARG A 67 15.79 2.58 -6.65
CA ARG A 67 14.40 2.82 -6.26
C ARG A 67 13.96 1.85 -5.15
N PHE A 68 14.33 0.57 -5.28
CA PHE A 68 13.97 -0.40 -4.25
C PHE A 68 14.66 -0.11 -2.91
N ARG A 69 15.92 0.31 -2.93
CA ARG A 69 16.63 0.74 -1.71
C ARG A 69 15.93 1.94 -1.06
N GLU A 70 15.49 2.91 -1.86
CA GLU A 70 14.72 4.05 -1.33
C GLU A 70 13.44 3.59 -0.64
N PHE A 71 12.71 2.66 -1.25
CA PHE A 71 11.53 2.09 -0.62
C PHE A 71 11.85 1.49 0.75
N GLN A 72 12.96 0.76 0.87
CA GLN A 72 13.35 0.12 2.13
C GLN A 72 13.69 1.11 3.24
N ASP A 73 13.99 2.36 2.91
CA ASP A 73 14.27 3.41 3.90
C ASP A 73 12.99 4.01 4.51
N TYR A 74 11.83 3.71 3.96
CA TYR A 74 10.56 4.19 4.52
C TYR A 74 10.16 3.37 5.75
N PRO A 75 9.43 3.98 6.71
CA PRO A 75 9.14 3.35 8.00
C PRO A 75 8.00 2.34 7.89
N VAL A 76 8.21 1.25 7.18
CA VAL A 76 7.21 0.20 6.99
C VAL A 76 7.59 -1.03 7.79
N PHE A 77 6.65 -1.53 8.58
CA PHE A 77 6.75 -2.78 9.31
C PHE A 77 5.92 -3.84 8.60
N LEU A 78 6.58 -4.89 8.11
CA LEU A 78 5.92 -6.01 7.46
C LEU A 78 5.48 -7.02 8.51
N THR A 79 4.20 -7.36 8.50
CA THR A 79 3.65 -8.28 9.51
C THR A 79 2.49 -9.10 8.97
N GLU A 80 2.32 -10.26 9.56
CA GLU A 80 1.13 -11.08 9.42
C GLU A 80 0.43 -11.15 10.77
N VAL A 81 -0.88 -11.40 10.73
CA VAL A 81 -1.66 -11.68 11.93
C VAL A 81 -2.44 -12.97 11.70
N GLN A 82 -2.80 -13.63 12.79
CA GLN A 82 -3.57 -14.87 12.71
C GLN A 82 -4.89 -14.62 11.98
N GLY A 83 -5.23 -15.50 11.04
CA GLY A 83 -6.46 -15.38 10.27
C GLY A 83 -6.38 -14.45 9.06
N LEU A 84 -5.21 -13.91 8.75
CA LEU A 84 -5.03 -12.94 7.66
C LEU A 84 -5.55 -13.49 6.31
N TYR A 85 -5.11 -14.67 5.93
CA TYR A 85 -5.45 -15.22 4.60
C TYR A 85 -6.90 -15.70 4.54
N ASP A 86 -7.44 -16.24 5.62
CA ASP A 86 -8.86 -16.57 5.71
C ASP A 86 -9.72 -15.32 5.56
N MET A 87 -9.39 -14.26 6.28
CA MET A 87 -10.11 -13.00 6.17
C MET A 87 -9.99 -12.38 4.77
N ALA A 88 -8.83 -12.54 4.12
CA ALA A 88 -8.65 -12.07 2.74
C ALA A 88 -9.60 -12.79 1.77
N LEU A 89 -9.82 -14.09 1.95
CA LEU A 89 -10.81 -14.85 1.18
C LEU A 89 -12.22 -14.33 1.42
N VAL A 90 -12.58 -14.10 2.68
CA VAL A 90 -13.90 -13.57 3.04
C VAL A 90 -14.14 -12.21 2.37
N ILE A 91 -13.16 -11.32 2.44
CA ILE A 91 -13.26 -9.98 1.84
C ILE A 91 -13.35 -10.08 0.32
N ALA A 92 -12.53 -10.91 -0.31
CA ALA A 92 -12.56 -11.09 -1.75
C ALA A 92 -13.91 -11.61 -2.24
N ASP A 93 -14.50 -12.55 -1.52
CA ASP A 93 -15.83 -13.09 -1.84
C ASP A 93 -16.92 -12.04 -1.65
N ARG A 94 -16.92 -11.38 -0.50
CA ARG A 94 -17.95 -10.40 -0.14
C ARG A 94 -18.01 -9.21 -1.10
N TYR A 95 -16.87 -8.72 -1.55
CA TYR A 95 -16.77 -7.53 -2.40
C TYR A 95 -16.42 -7.88 -3.85
N ASN A 96 -16.48 -9.16 -4.20
CA ASN A 96 -16.22 -9.65 -5.56
C ASN A 96 -14.87 -9.18 -6.10
N LEU A 97 -13.82 -9.30 -5.32
CA LEU A 97 -12.47 -8.97 -5.76
C LEU A 97 -11.93 -10.09 -6.67
N PRO A 98 -11.16 -9.74 -7.73
CA PRO A 98 -10.69 -10.75 -8.70
C PRO A 98 -9.78 -11.82 -8.13
N ALA A 99 -9.04 -11.51 -7.06
CA ALA A 99 -8.12 -12.45 -6.44
C ALA A 99 -8.10 -12.24 -4.93
N ALA A 100 -7.79 -13.31 -4.19
CA ALA A 100 -7.72 -13.24 -2.74
C ALA A 100 -6.63 -12.28 -2.25
N TYR A 101 -5.49 -12.18 -2.95
CA TYR A 101 -4.43 -11.26 -2.55
C TYR A 101 -4.84 -9.79 -2.62
N ASP A 102 -5.86 -9.45 -3.43
CA ASP A 102 -6.42 -8.09 -3.45
C ASP A 102 -7.07 -7.73 -2.11
N GLY A 103 -7.51 -8.74 -1.36
CA GLY A 103 -8.10 -8.57 -0.05
C GLY A 103 -7.11 -8.57 1.12
N ILE A 104 -5.84 -8.92 0.88
CA ILE A 104 -4.87 -9.09 1.97
C ILE A 104 -4.62 -7.79 2.73
N TYR A 105 -4.46 -6.67 2.04
CA TYR A 105 -4.24 -5.38 2.68
C TYR A 105 -5.46 -4.94 3.51
N VAL A 106 -6.64 -5.12 2.96
CA VAL A 106 -7.90 -4.81 3.65
C VAL A 106 -8.05 -5.68 4.88
N ALA A 107 -7.77 -6.99 4.75
CA ALA A 107 -7.84 -7.94 5.84
C ALA A 107 -6.86 -7.59 6.98
N LEU A 108 -5.62 -7.22 6.64
CA LEU A 108 -4.63 -6.83 7.64
C LEU A 108 -5.11 -5.60 8.43
N ALA A 109 -5.55 -4.58 7.74
CA ALA A 109 -6.06 -3.36 8.38
C ALA A 109 -7.26 -3.67 9.29
N GLN A 110 -8.20 -4.48 8.81
CA GLN A 110 -9.38 -4.85 9.59
C GLN A 110 -9.01 -5.63 10.86
N LEU A 111 -8.15 -6.63 10.73
CA LEU A 111 -7.75 -7.46 11.87
C LEU A 111 -6.91 -6.69 12.90
N ARG A 112 -6.17 -5.68 12.45
CA ARG A 112 -5.40 -4.81 13.35
C ARG A 112 -6.19 -3.63 13.90
N GLY A 113 -7.38 -3.37 13.37
CA GLY A 113 -8.17 -2.21 13.77
C GLY A 113 -7.55 -0.89 13.34
N GLU A 114 -6.91 -0.85 12.19
CA GLU A 114 -6.19 0.30 11.66
C GLU A 114 -6.78 0.75 10.32
N GLU A 115 -6.43 1.97 9.88
CA GLU A 115 -6.83 2.46 8.57
C GLU A 115 -5.89 1.96 7.49
N LEU A 116 -6.43 1.67 6.31
CA LEU A 116 -5.67 1.38 5.10
C LEU A 116 -5.74 2.59 4.18
N TRP A 117 -4.57 3.11 3.79
CA TRP A 117 -4.46 4.15 2.77
C TRP A 117 -4.04 3.53 1.45
N THR A 118 -4.78 3.83 0.40
CA THR A 118 -4.60 3.23 -0.92
C THR A 118 -4.90 4.23 -2.04
N ASP A 119 -4.31 4.01 -3.21
CA ASP A 119 -4.72 4.66 -4.45
C ASP A 119 -5.20 3.64 -5.50
N ASP A 120 -5.49 2.43 -5.06
CA ASP A 120 -6.06 1.41 -5.94
C ASP A 120 -7.54 1.72 -6.20
N ARG A 121 -7.80 2.37 -7.34
CA ARG A 121 -9.15 2.81 -7.71
C ARG A 121 -10.10 1.66 -7.95
N ARG A 122 -9.60 0.52 -8.44
CA ARG A 122 -10.43 -0.67 -8.66
C ARG A 122 -10.90 -1.21 -7.31
N LEU A 123 -9.99 -1.29 -6.35
CA LEU A 123 -10.34 -1.71 -4.99
C LEU A 123 -11.36 -0.75 -4.37
N LEU A 124 -11.09 0.54 -4.41
CA LEU A 124 -11.99 1.56 -3.86
C LEU A 124 -13.39 1.48 -4.48
N ASN A 125 -13.46 1.32 -5.81
CA ASN A 125 -14.74 1.20 -6.51
C ASN A 125 -15.50 -0.07 -6.11
N ARG A 126 -14.80 -1.20 -5.97
CA ARG A 126 -15.43 -2.45 -5.57
C ARG A 126 -15.94 -2.42 -4.13
N LEU A 127 -15.21 -1.77 -3.24
CA LEU A 127 -15.65 -1.60 -1.86
C LEU A 127 -16.81 -0.60 -1.75
N GLY A 128 -16.90 0.37 -2.65
CA GLY A 128 -18.02 1.30 -2.75
C GLY A 128 -18.26 2.12 -1.48
N GLY A 129 -17.21 2.44 -0.72
CA GLY A 129 -17.32 3.19 0.52
C GLY A 129 -17.91 2.42 1.71
N ARG A 130 -18.13 1.10 1.58
CA ARG A 130 -18.74 0.28 2.63
C ARG A 130 -17.82 -0.05 3.80
N LEU A 131 -16.50 0.14 3.61
CA LEU A 131 -15.50 -0.05 4.68
C LEU A 131 -14.88 1.31 5.00
N ALA A 132 -15.31 1.92 6.10
CA ALA A 132 -14.89 3.26 6.48
C ALA A 132 -13.38 3.37 6.76
N PHE A 133 -12.74 2.27 7.15
CA PHE A 133 -11.31 2.25 7.45
C PHE A 133 -10.42 2.20 6.20
N VAL A 134 -10.98 1.94 5.02
CA VAL A 134 -10.24 2.00 3.75
C VAL A 134 -10.35 3.40 3.18
N LYS A 135 -9.22 4.10 3.13
CA LYS A 135 -9.14 5.53 2.79
C LYS A 135 -8.38 5.74 1.49
N TRP A 136 -8.85 6.67 0.70
CA TRP A 136 -8.16 7.08 -0.52
C TRP A 136 -7.04 8.07 -0.17
N ILE A 137 -5.83 7.81 -0.68
CA ILE A 137 -4.65 8.64 -0.38
C ILE A 137 -4.83 10.11 -0.80
N GLY A 138 -5.65 10.36 -1.81
CA GLY A 138 -5.96 11.73 -2.23
C GLY A 138 -6.61 12.58 -1.14
N ASN A 139 -7.22 11.95 -0.13
CA ASN A 139 -7.83 12.64 1.01
C ASN A 139 -6.86 12.84 2.18
N TYR A 140 -5.63 12.33 2.10
CA TYR A 140 -4.66 12.54 3.17
C TYR A 140 -4.20 13.99 3.20
N PRO A 141 -4.20 14.65 4.38
CA PRO A 141 -3.78 16.05 4.45
C PRO A 141 -2.30 16.20 4.07
N ALA A 142 -2.02 16.94 2.99
CA ALA A 142 -0.67 17.28 2.59
C ALA A 142 -0.52 18.81 2.67
N VAL A 143 0.57 19.22 3.26
CA VAL A 143 0.88 20.64 3.40
C VAL A 143 1.94 21.04 2.40
#